data_310a3f304ec6a895f911e1f1f04ccc05
#
_entry.id   310a3f304ec6a895f911e1f1f04ccc05
#
_cell.length_a   1.000
_cell.length_b   1.000
_cell.length_c   1.000
_cell.angle_alpha   90.00
_cell.angle_beta   90.00
_cell.angle_gamma   90.00
#
_symmetry.space_group_name_H-M   'P 1'
#
loop_
_entity.id
_entity.type
_entity.pdbx_description
1 polymer ?
#
loop_
_entity_poly.entity_id
_entity_poly.type
_entity_poly.pdbx_seq_one_letter_code
_entity_poly.pdbx_strand_id
1 'polypeptide(L)'
;MKNFIITISIIVFSANIFAQNKLAIINDPDGFTNVRSGQGKEFSIIDTIQKGELFYCNMTTKNEWVEILTFGCSKKQIEGYIHRSRIQLVENLSHKKQKELIIEIFNKQKILVDNFIIACESKNRVAYETTYREHSYHSYCQYSSILEILPKYFCATNDIEIIKLFFATMWADNGSANEQPSFAIGKCFICKTNIIIEQLKKIKNVEQKEFILDHIEWGLLNHFDVDEDGKSDNKEYNRLKKLLDNERKSIKR
;
A
#
# COMPACT_ATOMS: atom_id res chain seq x y z
N MET A 1 36.39 -16.12 0.81
CA MET A 1 35.18 -16.96 0.89
C MET A 1 34.43 -16.88 2.22
N LYS A 2 35.09 -16.80 3.41
CA LYS A 2 34.37 -16.67 4.71
C LYS A 2 33.51 -15.39 4.84
N ASN A 3 33.93 -14.27 4.28
CA ASN A 3 33.19 -12.98 4.39
C ASN A 3 31.94 -12.92 3.49
N PHE A 4 31.89 -13.68 2.40
CA PHE A 4 30.75 -13.75 1.50
C PHE A 4 29.56 -14.51 2.11
N ILE A 5 29.87 -15.57 2.90
CA ILE A 5 28.84 -16.37 3.58
C ILE A 5 28.15 -15.56 4.71
N ILE A 6 28.91 -14.73 5.43
CA ILE A 6 28.36 -13.88 6.50
C ILE A 6 27.38 -12.82 5.94
N THR A 7 27.71 -12.23 4.80
CA THR A 7 26.86 -11.21 4.16
C THR A 7 25.52 -11.80 3.68
N ILE A 8 25.54 -12.98 3.08
CA ILE A 8 24.31 -13.68 2.64
C ILE A 8 23.45 -14.07 3.86
N SER A 9 24.05 -14.52 4.96
CA SER A 9 23.31 -14.88 6.17
C SER A 9 22.59 -13.68 6.81
N ILE A 10 23.19 -12.49 6.78
CA ILE A 10 22.58 -11.26 7.31
C ILE A 10 21.39 -10.82 6.44
N ILE A 11 21.49 -10.91 5.11
CA ILE A 11 20.40 -10.57 4.19
C ILE A 11 19.21 -11.52 4.34
N VAL A 12 19.45 -12.82 4.48
CA VAL A 12 18.38 -13.81 4.69
C VAL A 12 17.71 -13.63 6.05
N PHE A 13 18.45 -13.21 7.08
CA PHE A 13 17.88 -12.98 8.42
C PHE A 13 17.00 -11.74 8.48
N SER A 14 17.38 -10.66 7.80
CA SER A 14 16.55 -9.44 7.72
C SER A 14 15.26 -9.65 6.92
N ALA A 15 15.28 -10.42 5.84
CA ALA A 15 14.09 -10.74 5.06
C ALA A 15 13.05 -11.55 5.86
N ASN A 16 13.45 -12.41 6.78
CA ASN A 16 12.54 -13.19 7.60
C ASN A 16 11.82 -12.38 8.70
N ILE A 17 12.40 -11.28 9.17
CA ILE A 17 11.77 -10.42 10.19
C ILE A 17 10.54 -9.71 9.63
N PHE A 18 10.58 -9.27 8.37
CA PHE A 18 9.45 -8.62 7.71
C PHE A 18 8.33 -9.60 7.31
N ALA A 19 8.65 -10.86 7.02
CA ALA A 19 7.66 -11.87 6.60
C ALA A 19 6.68 -12.28 7.71
N GLN A 20 6.93 -11.92 8.97
CA GLN A 20 6.11 -12.29 10.12
C GLN A 20 5.15 -11.18 10.58
N ASN A 21 5.32 -9.97 10.09
CA ASN A 21 4.48 -8.84 10.49
C ASN A 21 3.13 -8.87 9.75
N LYS A 22 2.07 -8.63 10.51
CA LYS A 22 0.69 -8.57 10.00
C LYS A 22 0.19 -7.15 10.06
N LEU A 23 -0.52 -6.74 9.00
CA LEU A 23 -1.17 -5.43 8.97
C LEU A 23 -2.39 -5.43 9.87
N ALA A 24 -2.50 -4.40 10.71
CA ALA A 24 -3.52 -4.29 11.73
C ALA A 24 -4.07 -2.86 11.86
N ILE A 25 -5.23 -2.77 12.50
CA ILE A 25 -5.82 -1.56 13.04
C ILE A 25 -6.10 -1.76 14.53
N ILE A 26 -6.36 -0.68 15.26
CA ILE A 26 -6.82 -0.80 16.63
C ILE A 26 -8.31 -1.15 16.68
N ASN A 27 -8.67 -1.96 17.68
CA ASN A 27 -10.04 -2.25 18.06
C ASN A 27 -10.28 -1.76 19.50
N ASP A 28 -10.24 -0.42 19.65
CA ASP A 28 -10.38 0.25 20.94
C ASP A 28 -11.61 1.16 20.91
N PRO A 29 -12.59 0.99 21.87
CA PRO A 29 -13.78 1.84 21.92
C PRO A 29 -13.45 3.31 22.22
N ASP A 30 -12.31 3.60 22.85
CA ASP A 30 -11.87 4.96 23.17
C ASP A 30 -11.36 5.72 21.93
N GLY A 31 -11.24 5.02 20.78
CA GLY A 31 -10.78 5.61 19.53
C GLY A 31 -9.27 5.78 19.41
N PHE A 32 -8.50 5.38 20.40
CA PHE A 32 -7.03 5.36 20.37
C PHE A 32 -6.49 4.27 21.30
N THR A 33 -5.23 3.87 21.10
CA THR A 33 -4.54 3.00 22.03
C THR A 33 -3.10 3.42 22.24
N ASN A 34 -2.59 3.24 23.47
CA ASN A 34 -1.25 3.61 23.82
C ASN A 34 -0.23 2.59 23.34
N VAL A 35 0.84 3.08 22.74
CA VAL A 35 2.07 2.33 22.45
C VAL A 35 3.02 2.49 23.63
N ARG A 36 3.51 1.38 24.17
CA ARG A 36 4.38 1.37 25.34
C ARG A 36 5.78 0.91 25.00
N SER A 37 6.75 1.36 25.82
CA SER A 37 8.16 0.99 25.66
C SER A 37 8.49 -0.45 26.05
N GLY A 38 7.54 -1.20 26.61
CA GLY A 38 7.72 -2.58 27.06
C GLY A 38 6.40 -3.33 27.23
N GLN A 39 6.51 -4.60 27.60
CA GLN A 39 5.41 -5.55 27.68
C GLN A 39 4.66 -5.48 29.03
N GLY A 40 3.96 -4.37 29.29
CA GLY A 40 3.19 -4.19 30.52
C GLY A 40 2.61 -2.79 30.66
N LYS A 41 1.64 -2.62 31.56
CA LYS A 41 1.03 -1.32 31.86
C LYS A 41 1.96 -0.37 32.64
N GLU A 42 2.94 -0.93 33.30
CA GLU A 42 3.97 -0.23 34.06
C GLU A 42 4.99 0.48 33.18
N PHE A 43 5.13 0.06 31.91
CA PHE A 43 6.03 0.71 30.96
C PHE A 43 5.46 2.04 30.47
N SER A 44 6.36 2.98 30.20
CA SER A 44 5.98 4.33 29.75
C SER A 44 5.28 4.30 28.40
N ILE A 45 4.31 5.20 28.23
CA ILE A 45 3.67 5.48 26.95
C ILE A 45 4.66 6.28 26.11
N ILE A 46 4.98 5.77 24.92
CA ILE A 46 5.90 6.42 23.98
C ILE A 46 5.18 7.04 22.79
N ASP A 47 3.97 6.55 22.46
CA ASP A 47 3.09 7.13 21.44
C ASP A 47 1.66 6.58 21.57
N THR A 48 0.79 7.00 20.64
CA THR A 48 -0.60 6.51 20.50
C THR A 48 -0.90 6.20 19.05
N ILE A 49 -1.73 5.17 18.80
CA ILE A 49 -2.31 4.87 17.49
C ILE A 49 -3.78 5.28 17.53
N GLN A 50 -4.21 6.02 16.52
CA GLN A 50 -5.60 6.46 16.39
C GLN A 50 -6.43 5.41 15.61
N LYS A 51 -7.74 5.45 15.82
CA LYS A 51 -8.69 4.63 15.04
C LYS A 51 -8.54 4.92 13.56
N GLY A 52 -8.46 3.85 12.76
CA GLY A 52 -8.27 3.92 11.30
C GLY A 52 -6.81 3.98 10.87
N GLU A 53 -5.85 4.18 11.77
CA GLU A 53 -4.43 4.10 11.43
C GLU A 53 -3.97 2.64 11.30
N LEU A 54 -3.26 2.37 10.22
CA LEU A 54 -2.62 1.08 9.93
C LEU A 54 -1.27 1.00 10.63
N PHE A 55 -0.97 -0.18 11.14
CA PHE A 55 0.34 -0.52 11.68
C PHE A 55 0.66 -2.01 11.46
N TYR A 56 1.94 -2.35 11.54
CA TYR A 56 2.37 -3.75 11.49
C TYR A 56 2.55 -4.30 12.90
N CYS A 57 2.18 -5.56 13.11
CA CYS A 57 2.33 -6.25 14.38
C CYS A 57 2.86 -7.66 14.22
N ASN A 58 3.71 -8.08 15.16
CA ASN A 58 4.26 -9.43 15.22
C ASN A 58 3.34 -10.34 16.04
N MET A 59 2.50 -11.12 15.37
CA MET A 59 1.53 -12.02 16.00
C MET A 59 2.05 -13.43 16.30
N THR A 60 3.33 -13.68 16.09
CA THR A 60 3.93 -15.03 16.27
C THR A 60 4.00 -15.47 17.73
N THR A 61 4.16 -14.54 18.65
CA THR A 61 4.16 -14.83 20.09
C THR A 61 2.75 -14.96 20.63
N LYS A 62 2.56 -15.77 21.70
CA LYS A 62 1.28 -15.87 22.42
C LYS A 62 1.14 -14.86 23.57
N ASN A 63 2.08 -13.93 23.69
CA ASN A 63 2.11 -12.92 24.74
C ASN A 63 0.89 -12.00 24.66
N GLU A 64 0.45 -11.49 25.79
CA GLU A 64 -0.62 -10.48 25.87
C GLU A 64 -0.18 -9.12 25.26
N TRP A 65 1.10 -8.82 25.30
CA TRP A 65 1.70 -7.63 24.71
C TRP A 65 2.39 -7.99 23.41
N VAL A 66 1.96 -7.34 22.35
CA VAL A 66 2.41 -7.59 20.97
C VAL A 66 3.32 -6.47 20.55
N GLU A 67 4.48 -6.83 20.01
CA GLU A 67 5.39 -5.89 19.37
C GLU A 67 4.76 -5.34 18.10
N ILE A 68 4.85 -4.03 17.95
CA ILE A 68 4.33 -3.33 16.78
C ILE A 68 5.38 -2.44 16.15
N LEU A 69 5.22 -2.25 14.85
CA LEU A 69 5.96 -1.28 14.06
C LEU A 69 4.95 -0.29 13.46
N THR A 70 5.08 0.98 13.80
CA THR A 70 4.26 2.04 13.25
C THR A 70 5.09 3.31 13.02
N PHE A 71 4.46 4.29 12.37
CA PHE A 71 5.02 5.64 12.30
C PHE A 71 4.22 6.52 13.25
N GLY A 72 4.87 7.04 14.27
CA GLY A 72 4.24 7.87 15.28
C GLY A 72 3.79 9.24 14.75
N CYS A 73 3.06 9.98 15.59
CA CYS A 73 2.61 11.35 15.31
C CYS A 73 3.77 12.29 14.94
N SER A 74 4.98 12.01 15.43
CA SER A 74 6.21 12.70 15.03
C SER A 74 6.77 12.29 13.67
N LYS A 75 6.11 11.33 12.98
CA LYS A 75 6.52 10.72 11.70
C LYS A 75 7.87 9.99 11.76
N LYS A 76 8.27 9.58 12.94
CA LYS A 76 9.37 8.66 13.17
C LYS A 76 8.81 7.24 13.28
N GLN A 77 9.56 6.29 12.77
CA GLN A 77 9.28 4.87 13.02
C GLN A 77 9.32 4.62 14.53
N ILE A 78 8.28 3.98 15.03
CA ILE A 78 8.14 3.62 16.43
C ILE A 78 8.02 2.12 16.54
N GLU A 79 8.87 1.55 17.37
CA GLU A 79 8.80 0.18 17.82
C GLU A 79 8.34 0.19 19.27
N GLY A 80 7.33 -0.59 19.58
CA GLY A 80 6.77 -0.63 20.92
C GLY A 80 5.77 -1.75 21.08
N TYR A 81 4.98 -1.69 22.15
CA TYR A 81 4.07 -2.77 22.52
C TYR A 81 2.65 -2.27 22.72
N ILE A 82 1.69 -3.03 22.21
CA ILE A 82 0.25 -2.84 22.40
C ILE A 82 -0.34 -4.12 22.99
N HIS A 83 -1.32 -3.99 23.86
CA HIS A 83 -2.04 -5.14 24.38
C HIS A 83 -2.84 -5.82 23.28
N ARG A 84 -2.71 -7.15 23.15
CA ARG A 84 -3.30 -7.97 22.08
C ARG A 84 -4.80 -7.75 21.88
N SER A 85 -5.55 -7.55 22.95
CA SER A 85 -7.00 -7.32 22.87
C SER A 85 -7.40 -6.04 22.13
N ARG A 86 -6.44 -5.14 21.91
CA ARG A 86 -6.64 -3.86 21.20
C ARG A 86 -6.28 -3.94 19.73
N ILE A 87 -5.87 -5.12 19.23
CA ILE A 87 -5.39 -5.34 17.85
C ILE A 87 -6.45 -6.11 17.07
N GLN A 88 -6.77 -5.62 15.88
CA GLN A 88 -7.55 -6.34 14.88
C GLN A 88 -6.77 -6.41 13.57
N LEU A 89 -6.48 -7.64 13.12
CA LEU A 89 -5.79 -7.85 11.85
C LEU A 89 -6.69 -7.45 10.67
N VAL A 90 -6.15 -6.71 9.71
CA VAL A 90 -6.90 -6.25 8.52
C VAL A 90 -7.41 -7.43 7.70
N GLU A 91 -6.61 -8.49 7.57
CA GLU A 91 -6.99 -9.71 6.86
C GLU A 91 -8.21 -10.44 7.47
N ASN A 92 -8.50 -10.22 8.77
CA ASN A 92 -9.62 -10.83 9.50
C ASN A 92 -10.87 -9.93 9.54
N LEU A 93 -10.81 -8.74 8.96
CA LEU A 93 -11.98 -7.87 8.81
C LEU A 93 -12.96 -8.47 7.78
N SER A 94 -14.26 -8.25 8.00
CA SER A 94 -15.25 -8.53 6.96
C SER A 94 -14.94 -7.71 5.69
N HIS A 95 -15.32 -8.21 4.51
CA HIS A 95 -15.12 -7.48 3.25
C HIS A 95 -15.74 -6.07 3.29
N LYS A 96 -16.86 -5.88 3.99
CA LYS A 96 -17.46 -4.57 4.20
C LYS A 96 -16.50 -3.61 4.91
N LYS A 97 -15.91 -4.05 6.03
CA LYS A 97 -14.95 -3.23 6.79
C LYS A 97 -13.65 -2.99 6.03
N GLN A 98 -13.16 -3.99 5.29
CA GLN A 98 -12.00 -3.81 4.41
C GLN A 98 -12.29 -2.76 3.33
N LYS A 99 -13.48 -2.80 2.70
CA LYS A 99 -13.92 -1.79 1.73
C LYS A 99 -13.94 -0.39 2.34
N GLU A 100 -14.56 -0.23 3.49
CA GLU A 100 -14.64 1.06 4.20
C GLU A 100 -13.24 1.63 4.48
N LEU A 101 -12.32 0.80 4.95
CA LEU A 101 -10.93 1.18 5.22
C LEU A 101 -10.17 1.59 3.95
N ILE A 102 -10.31 0.82 2.85
CA ILE A 102 -9.70 1.14 1.55
C ILE A 102 -10.22 2.49 1.04
N ILE A 103 -11.53 2.72 1.09
CA ILE A 103 -12.15 3.97 0.64
C ILE A 103 -11.64 5.17 1.46
N GLU A 104 -11.57 5.03 2.78
CA GLU A 104 -11.10 6.08 3.68
C GLU A 104 -9.65 6.49 3.33
N ILE A 105 -8.76 5.50 3.22
CA ILE A 105 -7.35 5.74 2.93
C ILE A 105 -7.15 6.35 1.53
N PHE A 106 -7.86 5.83 0.51
CA PHE A 106 -7.73 6.34 -0.85
C PHE A 106 -8.25 7.77 -0.99
N ASN A 107 -9.39 8.08 -0.36
CA ASN A 107 -9.93 9.45 -0.38
C ASN A 107 -8.99 10.42 0.35
N LYS A 108 -8.43 10.01 1.49
CA LYS A 108 -7.45 10.83 2.22
C LYS A 108 -6.19 11.07 1.39
N GLN A 109 -5.67 10.04 0.69
CA GLN A 109 -4.53 10.20 -0.22
C GLN A 109 -4.80 11.28 -1.25
N LYS A 110 -5.95 11.25 -1.94
CA LYS A 110 -6.33 12.26 -2.94
C LYS A 110 -6.37 13.68 -2.35
N ILE A 111 -7.03 13.84 -1.21
CA ILE A 111 -7.11 15.15 -0.53
C ILE A 111 -5.71 15.68 -0.18
N LEU A 112 -4.82 14.82 0.29
CA LEU A 112 -3.46 15.22 0.64
C LEU A 112 -2.61 15.58 -0.57
N VAL A 113 -2.79 14.88 -1.70
CA VAL A 113 -2.17 15.24 -2.98
C VAL A 113 -2.65 16.62 -3.46
N ASP A 114 -3.97 16.85 -3.46
CA ASP A 114 -4.55 18.13 -3.87
C ASP A 114 -4.02 19.29 -3.00
N ASN A 115 -3.99 19.10 -1.67
CA ASN A 115 -3.44 20.10 -0.74
C ASN A 115 -1.95 20.37 -0.99
N PHE A 116 -1.19 19.33 -1.29
CA PHE A 116 0.23 19.44 -1.60
C PHE A 116 0.47 20.23 -2.89
N ILE A 117 -0.30 19.96 -3.96
CA ILE A 117 -0.23 20.70 -5.22
C ILE A 117 -0.54 22.18 -4.99
N ILE A 118 -1.62 22.50 -4.28
CA ILE A 118 -2.00 23.89 -3.93
C ILE A 118 -0.86 24.58 -3.16
N ALA A 119 -0.24 23.88 -2.21
CA ALA A 119 0.87 24.44 -1.44
C ALA A 119 2.12 24.71 -2.30
N CYS A 120 2.43 23.83 -3.27
CA CYS A 120 3.50 24.05 -4.25
C CYS A 120 3.27 25.32 -5.07
N GLU A 121 2.03 25.56 -5.54
CA GLU A 121 1.66 26.72 -6.34
C GLU A 121 1.65 28.02 -5.53
N SER A 122 1.33 27.96 -4.25
CA SER A 122 1.22 29.14 -3.36
C SER A 122 2.55 29.82 -3.05
N LYS A 123 3.70 29.17 -3.36
CA LYS A 123 5.06 29.59 -2.99
C LYS A 123 5.25 29.86 -1.47
N ASN A 124 4.32 29.37 -0.65
CA ASN A 124 4.42 29.45 0.81
C ASN A 124 5.20 28.25 1.35
N ARG A 125 6.44 28.51 1.78
CA ARG A 125 7.35 27.46 2.27
C ARG A 125 6.79 26.68 3.46
N VAL A 126 6.13 27.34 4.41
CA VAL A 126 5.56 26.67 5.58
C VAL A 126 4.41 25.76 5.18
N ALA A 127 3.52 26.23 4.31
CA ALA A 127 2.43 25.40 3.77
C ALA A 127 2.99 24.20 3.00
N TYR A 128 4.00 24.42 2.15
CA TYR A 128 4.68 23.34 1.43
C TYR A 128 5.26 22.28 2.36
N GLU A 129 6.08 22.68 3.34
CA GLU A 129 6.72 21.75 4.26
C GLU A 129 5.72 20.97 5.12
N THR A 130 4.60 21.60 5.48
CA THR A 130 3.53 20.94 6.25
C THR A 130 2.79 19.91 5.40
N THR A 131 2.29 20.31 4.24
CA THR A 131 1.53 19.41 3.35
C THR A 131 2.41 18.30 2.77
N TYR A 132 3.68 18.58 2.46
CA TYR A 132 4.64 17.55 2.05
C TYR A 132 4.81 16.48 3.11
N ARG A 133 4.97 16.86 4.39
CA ARG A 133 5.11 15.89 5.49
C ARG A 133 3.85 15.04 5.66
N GLU A 134 2.67 15.65 5.58
CA GLU A 134 1.40 14.94 5.72
C GLU A 134 1.17 13.97 4.57
N HIS A 135 1.38 14.43 3.35
CA HIS A 135 1.26 13.60 2.15
C HIS A 135 2.26 12.44 2.19
N SER A 136 3.55 12.72 2.43
CA SER A 136 4.58 11.68 2.47
C SER A 136 4.30 10.63 3.55
N TYR A 137 3.92 11.07 4.75
CA TYR A 137 3.54 10.14 5.83
C TYR A 137 2.39 9.24 5.41
N HIS A 138 1.30 9.83 4.90
CA HIS A 138 0.14 9.05 4.50
C HIS A 138 0.45 8.13 3.33
N SER A 139 1.19 8.60 2.34
CA SER A 139 1.58 7.82 1.15
C SER A 139 2.40 6.59 1.52
N TYR A 140 3.45 6.75 2.35
CA TYR A 140 4.34 5.63 2.68
C TYR A 140 3.82 4.73 3.79
N CYS A 141 3.04 5.26 4.74
CA CYS A 141 2.64 4.50 5.93
C CYS A 141 1.23 3.93 5.85
N GLN A 142 0.28 4.64 5.23
CA GLN A 142 -1.12 4.23 5.17
C GLN A 142 -1.49 3.72 3.77
N TYR A 143 -1.25 4.53 2.75
CA TYR A 143 -1.61 4.19 1.38
C TYR A 143 -0.81 2.98 0.87
N SER A 144 0.52 2.97 1.03
CA SER A 144 1.34 1.81 0.64
C SER A 144 0.93 0.53 1.39
N SER A 145 0.63 0.63 2.68
CA SER A 145 0.24 -0.53 3.49
C SER A 145 -1.11 -1.12 3.05
N ILE A 146 -2.12 -0.29 2.76
CA ILE A 146 -3.42 -0.81 2.30
C ILE A 146 -3.34 -1.44 0.92
N LEU A 147 -2.37 -1.04 0.08
CA LEU A 147 -2.13 -1.64 -1.24
C LEU A 147 -1.66 -3.10 -1.16
N GLU A 148 -1.13 -3.56 -0.03
CA GLU A 148 -0.84 -4.99 0.18
C GLU A 148 -2.10 -5.84 0.28
N ILE A 149 -3.19 -5.26 0.81
CA ILE A 149 -4.47 -5.94 1.02
C ILE A 149 -5.38 -5.83 -0.22
N LEU A 150 -5.28 -4.73 -0.96
CA LEU A 150 -6.13 -4.43 -2.10
C LEU A 150 -6.25 -5.59 -3.12
N PRO A 151 -5.17 -6.26 -3.57
CA PRO A 151 -5.31 -7.36 -4.52
C PRO A 151 -6.11 -8.52 -3.95
N LYS A 152 -5.87 -8.91 -2.70
CA LYS A 152 -6.62 -10.01 -2.04
C LYS A 152 -8.11 -9.66 -1.95
N TYR A 153 -8.43 -8.45 -1.51
CA TYR A 153 -9.79 -7.96 -1.42
C TYR A 153 -10.49 -7.99 -2.78
N PHE A 154 -9.85 -7.38 -3.79
CA PHE A 154 -10.42 -7.27 -5.14
C PHE A 154 -10.61 -8.64 -5.80
N CYS A 155 -9.63 -9.53 -5.68
CA CYS A 155 -9.73 -10.89 -6.23
C CYS A 155 -10.88 -11.68 -5.64
N ALA A 156 -11.18 -11.46 -4.36
CA ALA A 156 -12.28 -12.14 -3.66
C ALA A 156 -13.66 -11.54 -3.98
N THR A 157 -13.76 -10.22 -4.17
CA THR A 157 -15.03 -9.51 -4.24
C THR A 157 -15.45 -9.07 -5.63
N ASN A 158 -14.51 -8.88 -6.56
CA ASN A 158 -14.70 -8.23 -7.87
C ASN A 158 -15.25 -6.78 -7.76
N ASP A 159 -14.92 -6.06 -6.70
CA ASP A 159 -15.47 -4.72 -6.42
C ASP A 159 -14.97 -3.68 -7.41
N ILE A 160 -15.80 -3.39 -8.42
CA ILE A 160 -15.49 -2.45 -9.49
C ILE A 160 -15.35 -1.02 -8.97
N GLU A 161 -16.09 -0.64 -7.92
CA GLU A 161 -16.01 0.72 -7.36
C GLU A 161 -14.63 0.98 -6.75
N ILE A 162 -14.07 -0.01 -6.06
CA ILE A 162 -12.73 0.07 -5.50
C ILE A 162 -11.67 0.22 -6.60
N ILE A 163 -11.78 -0.52 -7.71
CA ILE A 163 -10.83 -0.38 -8.83
C ILE A 163 -10.93 1.00 -9.48
N LYS A 164 -12.13 1.52 -9.67
CA LYS A 164 -12.31 2.90 -10.20
C LYS A 164 -11.71 3.94 -9.27
N LEU A 165 -11.93 3.80 -7.96
CA LEU A 165 -11.35 4.69 -6.97
C LEU A 165 -9.82 4.57 -6.96
N PHE A 166 -9.29 3.35 -7.07
CA PHE A 166 -7.84 3.12 -7.17
C PHE A 166 -7.24 3.80 -8.40
N PHE A 167 -7.83 3.65 -9.58
CA PHE A 167 -7.39 4.35 -10.79
C PHE A 167 -7.36 5.87 -10.61
N ALA A 168 -8.40 6.43 -9.98
CA ALA A 168 -8.48 7.86 -9.72
C ALA A 168 -7.43 8.32 -8.70
N THR A 169 -7.12 7.49 -7.69
CA THR A 169 -6.09 7.81 -6.69
C THR A 169 -4.70 7.72 -7.28
N MET A 170 -4.41 6.69 -8.08
CA MET A 170 -3.13 6.57 -8.80
C MET A 170 -2.89 7.77 -9.72
N TRP A 171 -3.93 8.19 -10.48
CA TRP A 171 -3.84 9.34 -11.37
C TRP A 171 -3.64 10.67 -10.62
N ALA A 172 -4.29 10.86 -9.48
CA ALA A 172 -4.08 12.04 -8.65
C ALA A 172 -2.62 12.12 -8.15
N ASP A 173 -2.02 10.97 -7.81
CA ASP A 173 -0.66 10.85 -7.25
C ASP A 173 0.42 10.56 -8.33
N ASN A 174 0.18 10.97 -9.58
CA ASN A 174 1.01 10.60 -10.75
C ASN A 174 2.46 11.16 -10.74
N GLY A 175 2.81 12.01 -9.82
CA GLY A 175 4.17 12.50 -9.62
C GLY A 175 4.94 11.80 -8.49
N SER A 176 4.33 10.82 -7.86
CA SER A 176 4.94 10.09 -6.73
C SER A 176 5.96 9.06 -7.21
N ALA A 177 7.08 8.97 -6.49
CA ALA A 177 8.06 7.89 -6.67
C ALA A 177 7.65 6.57 -5.99
N ASN A 178 6.41 6.45 -5.52
CA ASN A 178 5.90 5.27 -4.85
C ASN A 178 5.52 4.18 -5.87
N GLU A 179 6.24 3.09 -5.91
CA GLU A 179 6.00 1.96 -6.83
C GLU A 179 4.91 0.98 -6.35
N GLN A 180 4.47 1.07 -5.11
CA GLN A 180 3.47 0.15 -4.54
C GLN A 180 2.16 0.10 -5.34
N PRO A 181 1.64 1.20 -5.90
CA PRO A 181 0.48 1.16 -6.79
C PRO A 181 0.66 0.23 -8.00
N SER A 182 1.87 0.22 -8.61
CA SER A 182 2.18 -0.66 -9.75
C SER A 182 2.12 -2.14 -9.35
N PHE A 183 2.72 -2.49 -8.21
CA PHE A 183 2.68 -3.87 -7.71
C PHE A 183 1.25 -4.32 -7.37
N ALA A 184 0.46 -3.43 -6.78
CA ALA A 184 -0.93 -3.74 -6.44
C ALA A 184 -1.80 -3.91 -7.69
N ILE A 185 -1.74 -2.98 -8.66
CA ILE A 185 -2.55 -3.07 -9.88
C ILE A 185 -2.13 -4.23 -10.78
N GLY A 186 -0.83 -4.55 -10.86
CA GLY A 186 -0.32 -5.73 -11.55
C GLY A 186 -0.94 -7.01 -11.00
N LYS A 187 -0.98 -7.19 -9.67
CA LYS A 187 -1.62 -8.34 -9.01
C LYS A 187 -3.14 -8.37 -9.26
N CYS A 188 -3.82 -7.22 -9.21
CA CYS A 188 -5.25 -7.13 -9.56
C CYS A 188 -5.50 -7.53 -11.01
N PHE A 189 -4.64 -7.10 -11.93
CA PHE A 189 -4.73 -7.44 -13.35
C PHE A 189 -4.54 -8.93 -13.60
N ILE A 190 -3.55 -9.57 -12.98
CA ILE A 190 -3.31 -11.01 -13.09
C ILE A 190 -4.54 -11.78 -12.65
N CYS A 191 -5.14 -11.46 -11.53
CA CYS A 191 -6.26 -12.23 -10.98
C CYS A 191 -7.60 -11.96 -11.67
N LYS A 192 -7.85 -10.77 -12.22
CA LYS A 192 -9.15 -10.34 -12.81
C LYS A 192 -8.95 -9.52 -14.07
N THR A 193 -8.15 -10.04 -15.00
CA THR A 193 -7.76 -9.38 -16.25
C THR A 193 -8.94 -8.77 -17.00
N ASN A 194 -10.02 -9.53 -17.20
CA ASN A 194 -11.17 -9.06 -17.98
C ASN A 194 -11.86 -7.86 -17.33
N ILE A 195 -12.01 -7.87 -15.99
CA ILE A 195 -12.65 -6.76 -15.27
C ILE A 195 -11.79 -5.50 -15.40
N ILE A 196 -10.47 -5.61 -15.23
CA ILE A 196 -9.56 -4.47 -15.36
C ILE A 196 -9.59 -3.89 -16.78
N ILE A 197 -9.52 -4.74 -17.82
CA ILE A 197 -9.62 -4.31 -19.22
C ILE A 197 -10.95 -3.58 -19.49
N GLU A 198 -12.07 -4.08 -18.98
CA GLU A 198 -13.36 -3.42 -19.13
C GLU A 198 -13.39 -2.03 -18.46
N GLN A 199 -12.74 -1.86 -17.32
CA GLN A 199 -12.65 -0.55 -16.66
C GLN A 199 -11.71 0.39 -17.41
N LEU A 200 -10.57 -0.09 -17.92
CA LEU A 200 -9.66 0.69 -18.77
C LEU A 200 -10.35 1.25 -20.02
N LYS A 201 -11.23 0.47 -20.67
CA LYS A 201 -12.01 0.93 -21.82
C LYS A 201 -12.97 2.08 -21.52
N LYS A 202 -13.38 2.26 -20.26
CA LYS A 202 -14.27 3.34 -19.82
C LYS A 202 -13.55 4.66 -19.52
N ILE A 203 -12.21 4.62 -19.40
CA ILE A 203 -11.40 5.82 -19.18
C ILE A 203 -11.34 6.63 -20.46
N LYS A 204 -11.88 7.87 -20.43
CA LYS A 204 -11.90 8.78 -21.57
C LYS A 204 -10.62 9.60 -21.72
N ASN A 205 -9.97 9.92 -20.60
CA ASN A 205 -8.71 10.65 -20.60
C ASN A 205 -7.59 9.70 -21.06
N VAL A 206 -6.99 10.03 -22.22
CA VAL A 206 -5.94 9.20 -22.84
C VAL A 206 -4.70 9.11 -21.98
N GLU A 207 -4.24 10.23 -21.40
CA GLU A 207 -3.04 10.29 -20.57
C GLU A 207 -3.23 9.45 -19.30
N GLN A 208 -4.39 9.56 -18.65
CA GLN A 208 -4.73 8.72 -17.50
C GLN A 208 -4.73 7.23 -17.86
N LYS A 209 -5.28 6.88 -19.02
CA LYS A 209 -5.33 5.48 -19.46
C LYS A 209 -3.93 4.94 -19.73
N GLU A 210 -3.08 5.70 -20.43
CA GLU A 210 -1.69 5.32 -20.70
C GLU A 210 -0.90 5.16 -19.40
N PHE A 211 -1.02 6.12 -18.48
CA PHE A 211 -0.39 6.06 -17.16
C PHE A 211 -0.75 4.76 -16.41
N ILE A 212 -2.04 4.39 -16.37
CA ILE A 212 -2.47 3.15 -15.68
C ILE A 212 -1.94 1.92 -16.40
N LEU A 213 -1.91 1.89 -17.73
CA LEU A 213 -1.33 0.79 -18.51
C LEU A 213 0.15 0.60 -18.22
N ASP A 214 0.91 1.70 -18.08
CA ASP A 214 2.33 1.65 -17.72
C ASP A 214 2.55 1.07 -16.32
N HIS A 215 1.73 1.47 -15.35
CA HIS A 215 1.77 0.91 -14.00
C HIS A 215 1.41 -0.59 -13.96
N ILE A 216 0.41 -1.02 -14.76
CA ILE A 216 0.09 -2.46 -14.86
C ILE A 216 1.29 -3.21 -15.45
N GLU A 217 1.88 -2.69 -16.52
CA GLU A 217 3.05 -3.32 -17.17
C GLU A 217 4.22 -3.44 -16.20
N TRP A 218 4.56 -2.35 -15.48
CA TRP A 218 5.60 -2.36 -14.45
C TRP A 218 5.31 -3.40 -13.35
N GLY A 219 4.06 -3.49 -12.91
CA GLY A 219 3.63 -4.50 -11.95
C GLY A 219 3.74 -5.94 -12.48
N LEU A 220 3.53 -6.17 -13.79
CA LEU A 220 3.75 -7.48 -14.41
C LEU A 220 5.23 -7.82 -14.52
N LEU A 221 6.08 -6.90 -14.97
CA LEU A 221 7.53 -7.08 -15.04
C LEU A 221 8.08 -7.56 -13.70
N ASN A 222 7.74 -6.86 -12.63
CA ASN A 222 8.19 -7.21 -11.28
C ASN A 222 7.58 -8.52 -10.75
N HIS A 223 6.31 -8.83 -11.09
CA HIS A 223 5.68 -10.06 -10.62
C HIS A 223 6.29 -11.32 -11.26
N PHE A 224 6.65 -11.23 -12.53
CA PHE A 224 7.21 -12.35 -13.30
C PHE A 224 8.73 -12.33 -13.37
N ASP A 225 9.39 -11.39 -12.69
CA ASP A 225 10.85 -11.20 -12.69
C ASP A 225 11.42 -11.11 -14.13
N VAL A 226 10.83 -10.22 -14.91
CA VAL A 226 11.17 -9.98 -16.32
C VAL A 226 12.00 -8.72 -16.44
N ASP A 227 13.08 -8.76 -17.22
CA ASP A 227 13.93 -7.62 -17.48
C ASP A 227 13.20 -6.46 -18.15
N GLU A 228 13.78 -5.25 -18.08
CA GLU A 228 13.19 -4.02 -18.63
C GLU A 228 12.96 -4.09 -20.15
N ASP A 229 13.69 -4.94 -20.90
CA ASP A 229 13.46 -5.17 -22.32
C ASP A 229 12.15 -5.98 -22.59
N GLY A 230 11.50 -6.48 -21.56
CA GLY A 230 10.19 -7.11 -21.59
C GLY A 230 10.17 -8.47 -22.30
N LYS A 231 11.33 -9.09 -22.51
CA LYS A 231 11.42 -10.42 -23.12
C LYS A 231 11.34 -11.50 -22.06
N SER A 232 10.46 -12.46 -22.25
CA SER A 232 10.27 -13.55 -21.31
C SER A 232 9.76 -14.80 -22.01
N ASP A 233 10.21 -15.97 -21.55
CA ASP A 233 9.67 -17.26 -21.95
C ASP A 233 8.41 -17.65 -21.16
N ASN A 234 8.00 -16.82 -20.19
CA ASN A 234 6.80 -17.05 -19.39
C ASN A 234 5.53 -16.84 -20.24
N LYS A 235 4.80 -17.93 -20.49
CA LYS A 235 3.60 -17.92 -21.33
C LYS A 235 2.48 -17.03 -20.78
N GLU A 236 2.32 -16.98 -19.45
CA GLU A 236 1.28 -16.16 -18.83
C GLU A 236 1.62 -14.69 -18.91
N TYR A 237 2.87 -14.30 -18.65
CA TYR A 237 3.34 -12.95 -18.87
C TYR A 237 3.06 -12.50 -20.30
N ASN A 238 3.49 -13.29 -21.30
CA ASN A 238 3.31 -12.97 -22.72
C ASN A 238 1.84 -12.84 -23.11
N ARG A 239 0.96 -13.65 -22.53
CA ARG A 239 -0.49 -13.56 -22.71
C ARG A 239 -1.04 -12.23 -22.17
N LEU A 240 -0.67 -11.87 -20.95
CA LEU A 240 -1.12 -10.64 -20.27
C LEU A 240 -0.57 -9.40 -20.96
N LYS A 241 0.71 -9.40 -21.32
CA LYS A 241 1.37 -8.31 -22.07
C LYS A 241 0.66 -8.05 -23.40
N LYS A 242 0.32 -9.09 -24.15
CA LYS A 242 -0.43 -8.97 -25.42
C LYS A 242 -1.78 -8.27 -25.22
N LEU A 243 -2.48 -8.51 -24.12
CA LEU A 243 -3.74 -7.84 -23.82
C LEU A 243 -3.53 -6.34 -23.56
N LEU A 244 -2.50 -5.96 -22.81
CA LEU A 244 -2.14 -4.56 -22.59
C LEU A 244 -1.76 -3.85 -23.89
N ASP A 245 -0.95 -4.49 -24.74
CA ASP A 245 -0.56 -3.94 -26.04
C ASP A 245 -1.75 -3.69 -26.97
N ASN A 246 -2.77 -4.56 -26.92
CA ASN A 246 -4.00 -4.36 -27.66
C ASN A 246 -4.79 -3.13 -27.15
N GLU A 247 -4.84 -2.92 -25.84
CA GLU A 247 -5.48 -1.72 -25.26
C GLU A 247 -4.71 -0.44 -25.64
N ARG A 248 -3.36 -0.44 -25.65
CA ARG A 248 -2.55 0.69 -26.12
C ARG A 248 -2.79 1.01 -27.59
N LYS A 249 -2.89 0.00 -28.44
CA LYS A 249 -3.22 0.21 -29.87
C LYS A 249 -4.61 0.81 -30.08
N SER A 250 -5.54 0.57 -29.16
CA SER A 250 -6.90 1.17 -29.22
C SER A 250 -6.91 2.67 -28.91
N ILE A 251 -5.92 3.17 -28.18
CA ILE A 251 -5.78 4.59 -27.83
C ILE A 251 -5.30 5.42 -29.04
N LYS A 252 -4.47 4.84 -29.90
CA LYS A 252 -3.85 5.50 -31.04
C LYS A 252 -4.73 5.56 -32.29
N ARG A 253 -5.93 5.03 -32.24
CA ARG A 253 -6.92 5.06 -33.31
C ARG A 253 -8.01 6.08 -33.01
#